data_48a965657193cfb650de66d52e937e7d
#
_entry.id   48a965657193cfb650de66d52e937e7d
#
_cell.length_a   1.000
_cell.length_b   1.000
_cell.length_c   1.000
_cell.angle_alpha   90.00
_cell.angle_beta   90.00
_cell.angle_gamma   90.00
#
_symmetry.space_group_name_H-M   'P 1'
#
loop_
_entity.id
_entity.type
_entity.pdbx_description
1 polymer ?
#
loop_
_entity_poly.entity_id
_entity_poly.type
_entity_poly.pdbx_seq_one_letter_code
_entity_poly.pdbx_strand_id
1 'polypeptide(L)'
;MKSELLYIEEHLSCQNYMTTIETGFKYLEFDKNTEFEEDTTSKNYLLFFLKGDFNITCNQFHNRSFHVGEMILIPRSSRLKGIGENGSSLLSMFFDMPEGNCDKLILQSLSDLCDNIEYDFSPIRIHYPLTPFLEVLTHCIKNGMNCAHLHTLMQREFFFLLRGFYEKQEIATLLHPIIGKEMDFKDFVMRNHTKVDNIEQLISLSNLGRSRFFSKFTKVFGMTAKQWMLKQKNQRILEKMTEPGVCIKDAVEELGFDSQSNFNRHCKLYFGCTAKQLMERCQTENSPIYEDNHATCTK
;
A
#
# COMPACT_ATOMS: atom_id res chain seq x y z
N MET A 1 22.83 -19.18 -22.70
CA MET A 1 23.98 -18.93 -21.81
C MET A 1 23.41 -18.57 -20.46
N LYS A 2 23.52 -19.43 -19.44
CA LYS A 2 23.24 -19.02 -18.06
C LYS A 2 24.31 -17.99 -17.70
N SER A 3 23.92 -16.76 -17.44
CA SER A 3 24.84 -15.73 -16.98
C SER A 3 25.33 -16.15 -15.60
N GLU A 4 26.61 -16.49 -15.50
CA GLU A 4 27.32 -16.66 -14.24
C GLU A 4 27.52 -15.27 -13.59
N LEU A 5 26.42 -14.64 -13.21
CA LEU A 5 26.51 -13.46 -12.37
C LEU A 5 26.83 -13.94 -10.96
N LEU A 6 28.02 -13.66 -10.49
CA LEU A 6 28.53 -13.92 -9.15
C LEU A 6 27.52 -13.57 -8.05
N TYR A 7 26.69 -12.57 -8.33
CA TYR A 7 25.67 -12.01 -7.44
C TYR A 7 24.59 -13.04 -7.03
N ILE A 8 24.19 -13.97 -7.92
CA ILE A 8 23.07 -14.88 -7.63
C ILE A 8 23.49 -16.01 -6.69
N GLU A 9 24.65 -16.64 -6.95
CA GLU A 9 25.10 -17.80 -6.18
C GLU A 9 25.53 -17.43 -4.76
N GLU A 10 26.23 -16.31 -4.60
CA GLU A 10 26.72 -15.86 -3.28
C GLU A 10 25.63 -15.19 -2.42
N HIS A 11 24.57 -14.65 -3.01
CA HIS A 11 23.53 -13.92 -2.29
C HIS A 11 22.28 -14.72 -1.98
N LEU A 12 22.09 -15.92 -2.53
CA LEU A 12 20.93 -16.78 -2.20
C LEU A 12 20.82 -17.11 -0.71
N SER A 13 21.94 -17.13 0.02
CA SER A 13 22.00 -17.31 1.48
C SER A 13 21.98 -16.00 2.28
N CYS A 14 21.97 -14.84 1.63
CA CYS A 14 21.96 -13.54 2.30
C CYS A 14 20.58 -13.29 2.92
N GLN A 15 20.56 -12.90 4.20
CA GLN A 15 19.31 -12.56 4.89
C GLN A 15 18.53 -11.44 4.18
N ASN A 16 19.20 -10.48 3.57
CA ASN A 16 18.58 -9.39 2.80
C ASN A 16 18.00 -9.85 1.44
N TYR A 17 18.38 -11.01 0.95
CA TYR A 17 17.80 -11.62 -0.23
C TYR A 17 16.57 -12.47 0.10
N MET A 18 16.55 -13.06 1.29
CA MET A 18 15.47 -13.94 1.77
C MET A 18 14.36 -13.20 2.52
N THR A 19 14.57 -11.92 2.90
CA THR A 19 13.55 -11.13 3.59
C THR A 19 12.42 -10.73 2.65
N THR A 20 11.20 -10.69 3.17
CA THR A 20 10.06 -10.10 2.47
C THR A 20 10.35 -8.62 2.22
N ILE A 21 10.31 -8.20 0.95
CA ILE A 21 10.56 -6.83 0.57
C ILE A 21 9.32 -6.01 0.90
N GLU A 22 9.41 -5.15 1.91
CA GLU A 22 8.31 -4.27 2.31
C GLU A 22 8.08 -3.10 1.36
N THR A 23 9.15 -2.61 0.73
CA THR A 23 9.14 -1.54 -0.27
C THR A 23 10.10 -1.89 -1.39
N GLY A 24 9.75 -1.61 -2.63
CA GLY A 24 10.62 -1.96 -3.74
C GLY A 24 9.93 -1.96 -5.10
N PHE A 25 10.42 -2.80 -5.99
CA PHE A 25 9.97 -2.87 -7.38
C PHE A 25 9.58 -4.31 -7.75
N LYS A 26 8.57 -4.43 -8.61
CA LYS A 26 8.12 -5.69 -9.18
C LYS A 26 7.87 -5.49 -10.66
N TYR A 27 8.50 -6.33 -11.49
CA TYR A 27 8.24 -6.38 -12.91
C TYR A 27 7.09 -7.34 -13.20
N LEU A 28 6.13 -6.90 -14.01
CA LEU A 28 4.94 -7.66 -14.37
C LEU A 28 4.81 -7.72 -15.88
N GLU A 29 4.60 -8.93 -16.42
CA GLU A 29 4.24 -9.19 -17.80
C GLU A 29 2.83 -9.75 -17.85
N PHE A 30 2.04 -9.28 -18.79
CA PHE A 30 0.66 -9.69 -18.99
C PHE A 30 0.51 -10.33 -20.36
N ASP A 31 -0.12 -11.47 -20.39
CA ASP A 31 -0.57 -12.05 -21.63
C ASP A 31 -1.70 -11.21 -22.23
N LYS A 32 -2.02 -11.46 -23.49
CA LYS A 32 -3.05 -10.71 -24.20
C LYS A 32 -4.38 -10.76 -23.44
N ASN A 33 -4.94 -9.57 -23.13
CA ASN A 33 -6.20 -9.39 -22.41
C ASN A 33 -6.22 -10.01 -20.98
N THR A 34 -5.10 -10.02 -20.30
CA THR A 34 -5.06 -10.47 -18.92
C THR A 34 -5.63 -9.37 -18.01
N GLU A 35 -6.70 -9.72 -17.31
CA GLU A 35 -7.25 -8.87 -16.25
C GLU A 35 -6.44 -9.02 -14.97
N PHE A 36 -6.26 -7.92 -14.27
CA PHE A 36 -5.69 -7.91 -12.92
C PHE A 36 -6.54 -7.05 -11.99
N GLU A 37 -6.67 -7.50 -10.77
CA GLU A 37 -7.34 -6.75 -9.70
C GLU A 37 -6.44 -6.76 -8.48
N GLU A 38 -6.25 -5.61 -7.86
CA GLU A 38 -5.43 -5.47 -6.66
C GLU A 38 -6.02 -4.40 -5.73
N ASP A 39 -6.13 -4.75 -4.46
CA ASP A 39 -6.45 -3.80 -3.39
C ASP A 39 -5.15 -3.32 -2.75
N THR A 40 -4.80 -2.05 -2.98
CA THR A 40 -3.58 -1.44 -2.44
C THR A 40 -3.77 -1.07 -0.97
N THR A 41 -3.81 -2.07 -0.08
CA THR A 41 -4.23 -1.87 1.31
C THR A 41 -3.23 -1.06 2.13
N SER A 42 -1.94 -1.31 2.01
CA SER A 42 -0.92 -0.75 2.90
C SER A 42 0.09 0.18 2.23
N LYS A 43 0.33 0.06 0.94
CA LYS A 43 1.39 0.78 0.21
C LYS A 43 0.82 1.67 -0.90
N ASN A 44 1.58 2.69 -1.27
CA ASN A 44 1.37 3.42 -2.51
C ASN A 44 2.07 2.66 -3.64
N TYR A 45 1.51 2.70 -4.83
CA TYR A 45 2.10 2.08 -6.02
C TYR A 45 2.34 3.14 -7.08
N LEU A 46 3.51 3.12 -7.68
CA LEU A 46 3.83 3.87 -8.87
C LEU A 46 3.98 2.88 -10.02
N LEU A 47 3.15 3.02 -11.03
CA LEU A 47 3.15 2.15 -12.21
C LEU A 47 3.88 2.84 -13.35
N PHE A 48 4.85 2.15 -13.95
CA PHE A 48 5.60 2.59 -15.13
C PHE A 48 5.23 1.67 -16.28
N PHE A 49 4.61 2.22 -17.33
CA PHE A 49 4.16 1.46 -18.50
C PHE A 49 5.30 1.32 -19.51
N LEU A 50 5.83 0.08 -19.62
CA LEU A 50 7.05 -0.20 -20.37
C LEU A 50 6.76 -0.76 -21.77
N LYS A 51 5.65 -1.48 -21.95
CA LYS A 51 5.27 -2.10 -23.21
C LYS A 51 3.76 -2.32 -23.28
N GLY A 52 3.19 -2.04 -24.46
CA GLY A 52 1.75 -2.22 -24.73
C GLY A 52 0.89 -1.17 -24.04
N ASP A 53 -0.42 -1.28 -24.24
CA ASP A 53 -1.41 -0.37 -23.72
C ASP A 53 -2.17 -1.00 -22.56
N PHE A 54 -2.66 -0.15 -21.66
CA PHE A 54 -3.40 -0.56 -20.48
C PHE A 54 -4.68 0.24 -20.35
N ASN A 55 -5.76 -0.43 -19.93
CA ASN A 55 -6.97 0.21 -19.46
C ASN A 55 -7.13 -0.04 -17.98
N ILE A 56 -7.16 1.02 -17.17
CA ILE A 56 -7.18 0.93 -15.71
C ILE A 56 -8.37 1.70 -15.15
N THR A 57 -9.05 1.04 -14.20
CA THR A 57 -10.04 1.63 -13.32
C THR A 57 -9.44 1.72 -11.91
N CYS A 58 -9.43 2.90 -11.33
CA CYS A 58 -8.95 3.14 -9.97
C CYS A 58 -9.97 3.99 -9.20
N ASN A 59 -10.60 3.41 -8.19
CA ASN A 59 -11.64 4.06 -7.39
C ASN A 59 -12.77 4.64 -8.26
N GLN A 60 -12.95 5.99 -8.26
CA GLN A 60 -13.94 6.70 -9.07
C GLN A 60 -13.51 6.93 -10.54
N PHE A 61 -12.29 6.64 -10.90
CA PHE A 61 -11.78 6.85 -12.25
C PHE A 61 -11.90 5.54 -13.05
N HIS A 62 -12.80 5.52 -14.02
CA HIS A 62 -13.12 4.31 -14.80
C HIS A 62 -12.48 4.35 -16.18
N ASN A 63 -11.96 3.20 -16.63
CA ASN A 63 -11.50 2.94 -18.00
C ASN A 63 -10.52 4.02 -18.52
N ARG A 64 -9.51 4.35 -17.73
CA ARG A 64 -8.46 5.27 -18.16
C ARG A 64 -7.38 4.52 -18.92
N SER A 65 -7.04 5.04 -20.12
CA SER A 65 -6.01 4.46 -20.98
C SER A 65 -4.63 4.98 -20.61
N PHE A 66 -3.65 4.09 -20.61
CA PHE A 66 -2.25 4.38 -20.34
C PHE A 66 -1.37 3.76 -21.40
N HIS A 67 -0.31 4.48 -21.80
CA HIS A 67 0.56 4.14 -22.92
C HIS A 67 2.02 3.99 -22.47
N VAL A 68 2.80 3.36 -23.33
CA VAL A 68 4.24 3.23 -23.11
C VAL A 68 4.90 4.60 -22.89
N GLY A 69 5.78 4.67 -21.90
CA GLY A 69 6.48 5.89 -21.52
C GLY A 69 5.68 6.82 -20.61
N GLU A 70 4.61 6.31 -20.00
CA GLU A 70 3.83 7.02 -19.00
C GLU A 70 4.01 6.39 -17.62
N MET A 71 3.75 7.17 -16.57
CA MET A 71 3.69 6.69 -15.20
C MET A 71 2.55 7.34 -14.43
N ILE A 72 1.98 6.58 -13.47
CA ILE A 72 0.85 7.01 -12.64
C ILE A 72 1.00 6.51 -11.21
N LEU A 73 0.56 7.30 -10.24
CA LEU A 73 0.54 6.91 -8.84
C LEU A 73 -0.84 6.39 -8.43
N ILE A 74 -0.85 5.21 -7.83
CA ILE A 74 -2.00 4.59 -7.19
C ILE A 74 -1.82 4.74 -5.67
N PRO A 75 -2.63 5.53 -5.00
CA PRO A 75 -2.48 5.70 -3.56
C PRO A 75 -2.90 4.44 -2.80
N ARG A 76 -2.35 4.25 -1.60
CA ARG A 76 -2.78 3.17 -0.70
C ARG A 76 -4.29 3.20 -0.47
N SER A 77 -4.84 2.05 -0.12
CA SER A 77 -6.28 1.84 0.08
C SER A 77 -7.12 2.19 -1.15
N SER A 78 -6.56 1.99 -2.34
CA SER A 78 -7.27 2.05 -3.61
C SER A 78 -7.68 0.67 -4.07
N ARG A 79 -8.80 0.60 -4.78
CA ARG A 79 -9.20 -0.59 -5.54
C ARG A 79 -8.80 -0.36 -6.99
N LEU A 80 -7.94 -1.24 -7.48
CA LEU A 80 -7.35 -1.18 -8.80
C LEU A 80 -7.82 -2.38 -9.62
N LYS A 81 -8.38 -2.12 -10.80
CA LYS A 81 -8.65 -3.13 -11.84
C LYS A 81 -8.05 -2.67 -13.15
N GLY A 82 -7.45 -3.57 -13.88
CA GLY A 82 -6.85 -3.23 -15.15
C GLY A 82 -6.83 -4.39 -16.12
N ILE A 83 -6.69 -4.03 -17.39
CA ILE A 83 -6.50 -4.96 -18.51
C ILE A 83 -5.24 -4.50 -19.23
N GLY A 84 -4.28 -5.42 -19.38
CA GLY A 84 -3.12 -5.23 -20.23
C GLY A 84 -3.36 -5.82 -21.61
N GLU A 85 -3.17 -5.02 -22.65
CA GLU A 85 -3.37 -5.43 -24.04
C GLU A 85 -2.06 -5.91 -24.68
N ASN A 86 -2.16 -6.85 -25.63
CA ASN A 86 -1.07 -7.23 -26.55
C ASN A 86 0.29 -7.59 -25.92
N GLY A 87 0.30 -8.37 -24.85
CA GLY A 87 1.55 -8.77 -24.20
C GLY A 87 2.26 -7.57 -23.57
N SER A 88 1.51 -6.79 -22.85
CA SER A 88 1.96 -5.59 -22.15
C SER A 88 2.85 -5.91 -20.96
N SER A 89 3.67 -4.95 -20.57
CA SER A 89 4.49 -5.06 -19.35
C SER A 89 4.59 -3.72 -18.63
N LEU A 90 4.64 -3.80 -17.32
CA LEU A 90 4.86 -2.66 -16.46
C LEU A 90 5.85 -2.98 -15.33
N LEU A 91 6.51 -1.95 -14.83
CA LEU A 91 7.23 -1.99 -13.58
C LEU A 91 6.37 -1.32 -12.52
N SER A 92 6.17 -1.96 -11.39
CA SER A 92 5.48 -1.40 -10.23
C SER A 92 6.49 -1.10 -9.14
N MET A 93 6.51 0.11 -8.61
CA MET A 93 7.20 0.48 -7.39
C MET A 93 6.19 0.60 -6.26
N PHE A 94 6.38 -0.15 -5.18
CA PHE A 94 5.52 -0.07 -3.99
C PHE A 94 6.31 0.53 -2.83
N PHE A 95 5.73 1.52 -2.18
CA PHE A 95 6.42 2.34 -1.18
C PHE A 95 5.45 2.96 -0.16
N ASP A 96 6.01 3.34 0.98
CA ASP A 96 5.33 4.24 1.92
C ASP A 96 5.47 5.70 1.46
N MET A 97 5.47 6.65 2.35
CA MET A 97 5.82 8.02 1.99
C MET A 97 7.35 8.17 1.86
N PRO A 98 7.84 9.00 0.95
CA PRO A 98 9.25 9.33 0.89
C PRO A 98 9.75 9.84 2.26
N GLU A 99 10.77 9.20 2.82
CA GLU A 99 11.20 9.46 4.21
C GLU A 99 12.33 10.48 4.33
N GLY A 100 13.00 10.81 3.23
CA GLY A 100 14.09 11.77 3.22
C GLY A 100 13.68 13.17 3.70
N ASN A 101 14.53 13.85 4.47
CA ASN A 101 14.23 15.22 4.91
C ASN A 101 13.99 16.17 3.71
N CYS A 102 14.75 16.00 2.64
CA CYS A 102 14.55 16.76 1.39
C CYS A 102 13.19 16.43 0.75
N ASP A 103 12.74 15.17 0.82
CA ASP A 103 11.45 14.75 0.25
C ASP A 103 10.28 15.38 1.02
N LYS A 104 10.36 15.45 2.34
CA LYS A 104 9.34 16.11 3.18
C LYS A 104 9.21 17.60 2.87
N LEU A 105 10.33 18.30 2.69
CA LEU A 105 10.33 19.73 2.33
C LEU A 105 9.70 19.95 0.95
N ILE A 106 9.98 19.07 -0.01
CA ILE A 106 9.39 19.14 -1.35
C ILE A 106 7.89 18.85 -1.28
N LEU A 107 7.47 17.81 -0.59
CA LEU A 107 6.05 17.49 -0.43
C LEU A 107 5.28 18.67 0.20
N GLN A 108 5.87 19.37 1.18
CA GLN A 108 5.30 20.59 1.74
C GLN A 108 5.22 21.71 0.69
N SER A 109 6.29 21.93 -0.10
CA SER A 109 6.30 22.97 -1.13
C SER A 109 5.34 22.73 -2.29
N LEU A 110 4.92 21.46 -2.51
CA LEU A 110 3.96 21.07 -3.53
C LEU A 110 2.50 21.14 -3.04
N SER A 111 2.28 21.24 -1.74
CA SER A 111 0.92 21.25 -1.17
C SER A 111 0.07 22.39 -1.73
N ASP A 112 0.63 23.58 -1.83
CA ASP A 112 -0.08 24.76 -2.35
C ASP A 112 -0.39 24.64 -3.86
N LEU A 113 0.50 23.94 -4.60
CA LEU A 113 0.26 23.63 -6.02
C LEU A 113 -0.86 22.61 -6.19
N CYS A 114 -0.90 21.59 -5.33
CA CYS A 114 -1.93 20.56 -5.37
C CYS A 114 -3.34 21.14 -5.12
N ASP A 115 -3.47 22.22 -4.33
CA ASP A 115 -4.76 22.89 -4.09
C ASP A 115 -5.37 23.49 -5.37
N ASN A 116 -4.56 23.76 -6.40
CA ASN A 116 -4.97 24.34 -7.67
C ASN A 116 -5.03 23.31 -8.81
N ILE A 117 -4.74 22.04 -8.55
CA ILE A 117 -4.81 20.97 -9.56
C ILE A 117 -6.17 20.27 -9.46
N GLU A 118 -6.92 20.29 -10.54
CA GLU A 118 -8.08 19.42 -10.71
C GLU A 118 -7.56 18.03 -11.11
N TYR A 119 -7.49 17.13 -10.12
CA TYR A 119 -6.92 15.81 -10.30
C TYR A 119 -7.92 14.89 -11.00
N ASP A 120 -7.54 14.37 -12.14
CA ASP A 120 -8.35 13.51 -13.00
C ASP A 120 -7.75 12.12 -13.29
N PHE A 121 -6.76 11.70 -12.49
CA PHE A 121 -6.04 10.44 -12.68
C PHE A 121 -5.25 10.40 -14.00
N SER A 122 -4.70 11.53 -14.43
CA SER A 122 -3.86 11.63 -15.61
C SER A 122 -2.43 11.19 -15.34
N PRO A 123 -1.81 10.42 -16.26
CA PRO A 123 -0.40 10.04 -16.16
C PRO A 123 0.51 11.24 -16.45
N ILE A 124 1.77 11.13 -16.02
CA ILE A 124 2.85 11.97 -16.51
C ILE A 124 3.81 11.15 -17.37
N ARG A 125 4.57 11.84 -18.24
CA ARG A 125 5.53 11.18 -19.11
C ARG A 125 6.82 10.83 -18.39
N ILE A 126 7.42 9.71 -18.79
CA ILE A 126 8.73 9.29 -18.32
C ILE A 126 9.78 10.00 -19.22
N HIS A 127 10.55 10.90 -18.60
CA HIS A 127 11.62 11.64 -19.28
C HIS A 127 13.01 11.06 -18.98
N TYR A 128 13.99 11.46 -19.80
CA TYR A 128 15.40 11.28 -19.41
C TYR A 128 15.69 12.09 -18.12
N PRO A 129 16.38 11.51 -17.11
CA PRO A 129 17.12 10.23 -17.12
C PRO A 129 16.33 9.02 -16.56
N LEU A 130 15.02 9.13 -16.29
CA LEU A 130 14.26 8.00 -15.77
C LEU A 130 14.13 6.85 -16.78
N THR A 131 14.12 7.11 -18.08
CA THR A 131 14.05 6.04 -19.08
C THR A 131 15.22 5.04 -18.95
N PRO A 132 16.50 5.44 -19.03
CA PRO A 132 17.61 4.51 -18.87
C PRO A 132 17.68 3.92 -17.44
N PHE A 133 17.26 4.65 -16.41
CA PHE A 133 17.15 4.14 -15.06
C PHE A 133 16.20 2.94 -14.98
N LEU A 134 15.01 3.04 -15.56
CA LEU A 134 14.01 1.97 -15.61
C LEU A 134 14.47 0.77 -16.43
N GLU A 135 15.22 1.01 -17.52
CA GLU A 135 15.81 -0.04 -18.36
C GLU A 135 16.82 -0.86 -17.56
N VAL A 136 17.77 -0.20 -16.87
CA VAL A 136 18.77 -0.86 -16.02
C VAL A 136 18.10 -1.62 -14.89
N LEU A 137 17.16 -1.01 -14.18
CA LEU A 137 16.44 -1.64 -13.08
C LEU A 137 15.66 -2.87 -13.54
N THR A 138 14.92 -2.74 -14.63
CA THR A 138 14.17 -3.87 -15.23
C THR A 138 15.11 -5.01 -15.62
N HIS A 139 16.26 -4.69 -16.20
CA HIS A 139 17.28 -5.68 -16.54
C HIS A 139 17.81 -6.40 -15.30
N CYS A 140 18.11 -5.67 -14.23
CA CYS A 140 18.54 -6.26 -12.95
C CYS A 140 17.50 -7.24 -12.40
N ILE A 141 16.23 -6.81 -12.30
CA ILE A 141 15.15 -7.63 -11.75
C ILE A 141 14.92 -8.89 -12.59
N LYS A 142 14.87 -8.77 -13.94
CA LYS A 142 14.69 -9.92 -14.85
C LYS A 142 15.83 -10.94 -14.77
N ASN A 143 17.03 -10.51 -14.40
CA ASN A 143 18.18 -11.39 -14.22
C ASN A 143 18.38 -11.86 -12.77
N GLY A 144 17.38 -11.68 -11.90
CA GLY A 144 17.39 -12.23 -10.55
C GLY A 144 18.07 -11.35 -9.49
N MET A 145 18.52 -10.14 -9.83
CA MET A 145 19.01 -9.18 -8.84
C MET A 145 17.82 -8.56 -8.08
N ASN A 146 17.44 -9.17 -6.98
CA ASN A 146 16.19 -8.84 -6.26
C ASN A 146 16.39 -8.78 -4.74
N CYS A 147 17.47 -8.16 -4.26
CA CYS A 147 17.71 -8.01 -2.83
C CYS A 147 17.13 -6.69 -2.28
N ALA A 148 16.82 -6.66 -0.99
CA ALA A 148 16.27 -5.48 -0.31
C ALA A 148 17.16 -4.23 -0.46
N HIS A 149 18.48 -4.38 -0.49
CA HIS A 149 19.41 -3.27 -0.70
C HIS A 149 19.28 -2.64 -2.09
N LEU A 150 19.15 -3.46 -3.14
CA LEU A 150 18.92 -2.96 -4.50
C LEU A 150 17.65 -2.13 -4.55
N HIS A 151 16.54 -2.68 -4.03
CA HIS A 151 15.26 -1.98 -4.03
C HIS A 151 15.29 -0.66 -3.28
N THR A 152 15.92 -0.64 -2.10
CA THR A 152 16.08 0.59 -1.31
C THR A 152 16.93 1.64 -2.03
N LEU A 153 18.03 1.23 -2.65
CA LEU A 153 18.91 2.13 -3.41
C LEU A 153 18.17 2.72 -4.61
N MET A 154 17.57 1.87 -5.44
CA MET A 154 16.83 2.28 -6.65
C MET A 154 15.63 3.16 -6.32
N GLN A 155 14.93 2.91 -5.22
CA GLN A 155 13.83 3.79 -4.79
C GLN A 155 14.33 5.19 -4.43
N ARG A 156 15.45 5.30 -3.73
CA ARG A 156 16.07 6.60 -3.40
C ARG A 156 16.54 7.33 -4.65
N GLU A 157 17.18 6.61 -5.56
CA GLU A 157 17.62 7.17 -6.84
C GLU A 157 16.43 7.67 -7.66
N PHE A 158 15.35 6.91 -7.75
CA PHE A 158 14.12 7.35 -8.43
C PHE A 158 13.63 8.70 -7.91
N PHE A 159 13.44 8.86 -6.60
CA PHE A 159 12.99 10.13 -6.04
C PHE A 159 14.01 11.26 -6.25
N PHE A 160 15.28 10.93 -6.28
CA PHE A 160 16.34 11.89 -6.58
C PHE A 160 16.26 12.40 -8.02
N LEU A 161 16.09 11.49 -8.98
CA LEU A 161 15.94 11.82 -10.40
C LEU A 161 14.62 12.56 -10.66
N LEU A 162 13.53 12.14 -10.03
CA LEU A 162 12.25 12.83 -10.14
C LEU A 162 12.36 14.30 -9.72
N ARG A 163 13.03 14.59 -8.62
CA ARG A 163 13.24 15.96 -8.13
C ARG A 163 14.17 16.79 -9.00
N GLY A 164 15.16 16.15 -9.59
CA GLY A 164 16.20 16.85 -10.35
C GLY A 164 15.80 17.21 -11.76
N PHE A 165 14.85 16.47 -12.36
CA PHE A 165 14.61 16.53 -13.80
C PHE A 165 13.14 16.72 -14.20
N TYR A 166 12.22 16.78 -13.24
CA TYR A 166 10.81 17.04 -13.48
C TYR A 166 10.40 18.41 -12.97
N GLU A 167 9.46 19.02 -13.66
CA GLU A 167 8.88 20.29 -13.23
C GLU A 167 8.02 20.11 -11.98
N LYS A 168 7.94 21.13 -11.13
CA LYS A 168 7.12 21.09 -9.91
C LYS A 168 5.66 20.73 -10.20
N GLN A 169 5.13 21.20 -11.33
CA GLN A 169 3.75 20.91 -11.73
C GLN A 169 3.55 19.44 -12.07
N GLU A 170 4.50 18.80 -12.76
CA GLU A 170 4.46 17.37 -13.07
C GLU A 170 4.54 16.53 -11.79
N ILE A 171 5.47 16.88 -10.88
CA ILE A 171 5.62 16.18 -9.60
C ILE A 171 4.35 16.37 -8.76
N ALA A 172 3.76 17.58 -8.73
CA ALA A 172 2.53 17.85 -8.01
C ALA A 172 1.36 17.05 -8.59
N THR A 173 1.24 16.95 -9.91
CA THR A 173 0.21 16.12 -10.58
C THR A 173 0.38 14.65 -10.24
N LEU A 174 1.60 14.11 -10.34
CA LEU A 174 1.91 12.71 -10.03
C LEU A 174 1.61 12.37 -8.56
N LEU A 175 2.11 13.22 -7.65
CA LEU A 175 2.01 12.97 -6.20
C LEU A 175 0.73 13.54 -5.57
N HIS A 176 -0.13 14.20 -6.36
CA HIS A 176 -1.39 14.76 -5.88
C HIS A 176 -2.20 13.82 -4.99
N PRO A 177 -2.36 12.51 -5.32
CA PRO A 177 -3.15 11.59 -4.51
C PRO A 177 -2.61 11.36 -3.09
N ILE A 178 -1.33 11.64 -2.85
CA ILE A 178 -0.69 11.47 -1.55
C ILE A 178 -0.35 12.79 -0.84
N ILE A 179 -0.45 13.93 -1.54
CA ILE A 179 -0.21 15.29 -0.98
C ILE A 179 -1.54 16.00 -0.68
N GLY A 180 -2.59 15.76 -1.46
CA GLY A 180 -3.88 16.45 -1.36
C GLY A 180 -4.56 16.30 0.01
N LYS A 181 -5.33 17.31 0.42
CA LYS A 181 -5.93 17.44 1.77
C LYS A 181 -6.75 16.22 2.26
N GLU A 182 -7.38 15.49 1.37
CA GLU A 182 -8.16 14.29 1.73
C GLU A 182 -7.26 13.07 1.94
N MET A 183 -6.21 12.95 1.14
CA MET A 183 -5.21 11.89 1.29
C MET A 183 -4.30 12.11 2.49
N ASP A 184 -3.95 13.35 2.80
CA ASP A 184 -3.19 13.71 4.01
C ASP A 184 -3.92 13.20 5.27
N PHE A 185 -5.25 13.34 5.33
CA PHE A 185 -6.03 12.80 6.44
C PHE A 185 -6.07 11.28 6.49
N LYS A 186 -6.21 10.61 5.35
CA LYS A 186 -6.18 9.15 5.25
C LYS A 186 -4.81 8.62 5.68
N ASP A 187 -3.76 9.24 5.16
CA ASP A 187 -2.37 8.92 5.51
C ASP A 187 -2.09 9.15 7.00
N PHE A 188 -2.55 10.27 7.54
CA PHE A 188 -2.48 10.56 8.97
C PHE A 188 -3.12 9.43 9.81
N VAL A 189 -4.33 9.01 9.45
CA VAL A 189 -5.04 7.92 10.15
C VAL A 189 -4.27 6.61 10.04
N MET A 190 -3.82 6.24 8.82
CA MET A 190 -3.09 4.99 8.58
C MET A 190 -1.77 4.91 9.33
N ARG A 191 -1.05 6.02 9.50
CA ARG A 191 0.23 6.06 10.25
C ARG A 191 0.08 6.06 11.76
N ASN A 192 -1.06 6.52 12.27
CA ASN A 192 -1.22 6.76 13.70
C ASN A 192 -2.16 5.78 14.39
N HIS A 193 -3.03 5.09 13.65
CA HIS A 193 -4.03 4.19 14.28
C HIS A 193 -3.39 3.02 15.07
N THR A 194 -2.19 2.58 14.71
CA THR A 194 -1.46 1.53 15.44
C THR A 194 -0.71 2.05 16.66
N LYS A 195 -0.55 3.38 16.77
CA LYS A 195 0.19 4.05 17.86
C LYS A 195 -0.73 4.56 18.96
N VAL A 196 -2.03 4.40 18.80
CA VAL A 196 -3.06 4.91 19.70
C VAL A 196 -3.99 3.79 20.14
N ASP A 197 -4.43 3.85 21.39
CA ASP A 197 -5.33 2.84 21.97
C ASP A 197 -6.81 3.11 21.64
N ASN A 198 -7.13 4.37 21.35
CA ASN A 198 -8.51 4.77 21.13
C ASN A 198 -8.64 5.95 20.16
N ILE A 199 -9.86 6.19 19.70
CA ILE A 199 -10.17 7.22 18.73
C ILE A 199 -9.92 8.66 19.26
N GLU A 200 -10.04 8.87 20.57
CA GLU A 200 -9.83 10.19 21.17
C GLU A 200 -8.36 10.63 21.09
N GLN A 201 -7.45 9.69 21.28
CA GLN A 201 -6.02 9.93 21.06
C GLN A 201 -5.73 10.24 19.59
N LEU A 202 -6.39 9.55 18.64
CA LEU A 202 -6.23 9.82 17.22
C LEU A 202 -6.78 11.22 16.86
N ILE A 203 -7.91 11.63 17.45
CA ILE A 203 -8.45 12.99 17.30
C ILE A 203 -7.47 14.03 17.82
N SER A 204 -6.90 13.81 19.01
CA SER A 204 -5.94 14.76 19.61
C SER A 204 -4.69 14.95 18.74
N LEU A 205 -4.21 13.88 18.09
CA LEU A 205 -3.07 13.95 17.17
C LEU A 205 -3.40 14.65 15.84
N SER A 206 -4.67 14.71 15.45
CA SER A 206 -5.09 15.24 14.14
C SER A 206 -5.13 16.77 14.06
N ASN A 207 -5.04 17.46 15.18
CA ASN A 207 -5.27 18.92 15.30
C ASN A 207 -6.66 19.36 14.76
N LEU A 208 -7.61 18.43 14.60
CA LEU A 208 -8.98 18.72 14.18
C LEU A 208 -9.93 18.69 15.39
N GLY A 209 -10.92 19.54 15.37
CA GLY A 209 -12.03 19.44 16.30
C GLY A 209 -12.81 18.11 16.08
N ARG A 210 -13.35 17.53 17.14
CA ARG A 210 -14.03 16.22 17.15
C ARG A 210 -15.07 16.07 16.03
N SER A 211 -15.98 17.02 15.88
CA SER A 211 -17.03 16.99 14.86
C SER A 211 -16.45 16.98 13.43
N ARG A 212 -15.45 17.82 13.18
CA ARG A 212 -14.76 17.91 11.88
C ARG A 212 -13.97 16.64 11.56
N PHE A 213 -13.34 16.02 12.58
CA PHE A 213 -12.65 14.76 12.44
C PHE A 213 -13.60 13.65 11.99
N PHE A 214 -14.72 13.43 12.69
CA PHE A 214 -15.65 12.37 12.33
C PHE A 214 -16.32 12.58 10.96
N SER A 215 -16.68 13.82 10.62
CA SER A 215 -17.21 14.14 9.29
C SER A 215 -16.21 13.82 8.20
N LYS A 216 -14.93 14.26 8.38
CA LYS A 216 -13.85 13.97 7.42
C LYS A 216 -13.55 12.48 7.37
N PHE A 217 -13.57 11.80 8.52
CA PHE A 217 -13.33 10.35 8.59
C PHE A 217 -14.36 9.56 7.77
N THR A 218 -15.66 9.86 7.98
CA THR A 218 -16.73 9.19 7.23
C THR A 218 -16.64 9.47 5.73
N LYS A 219 -16.30 10.71 5.35
CA LYS A 219 -16.12 11.09 3.93
C LYS A 219 -14.98 10.30 3.29
N VAL A 220 -13.84 10.14 3.99
CA VAL A 220 -12.62 9.52 3.43
C VAL A 220 -12.65 8.00 3.46
N PHE A 221 -13.22 7.40 4.52
CA PHE A 221 -13.22 5.94 4.72
C PHE A 221 -14.56 5.26 4.41
N GLY A 222 -15.61 6.02 4.10
CA GLY A 222 -16.95 5.48 3.81
C GLY A 222 -17.66 4.81 4.99
N MET A 223 -17.07 4.87 6.19
CA MET A 223 -17.60 4.26 7.42
C MET A 223 -17.22 5.08 8.65
N THR A 224 -17.86 4.83 9.78
CA THR A 224 -17.52 5.54 11.02
C THR A 224 -16.13 5.13 11.54
N ALA A 225 -15.43 6.05 12.22
CA ALA A 225 -14.12 5.78 12.79
C ALA A 225 -14.14 4.58 13.77
N LYS A 226 -15.22 4.43 14.53
CA LYS A 226 -15.39 3.30 15.44
C LYS A 226 -15.48 1.95 14.71
N GLN A 227 -16.27 1.88 13.64
CA GLN A 227 -16.36 0.68 12.80
C GLN A 227 -15.02 0.35 12.15
N TRP A 228 -14.34 1.35 11.65
CA TRP A 228 -13.04 1.19 11.01
C TRP A 228 -11.96 0.68 12.00
N MET A 229 -11.85 1.31 13.18
CA MET A 229 -10.91 0.88 14.23
C MET A 229 -11.17 -0.56 14.67
N LEU A 230 -12.44 -0.94 14.80
CA LEU A 230 -12.82 -2.31 15.10
C LEU A 230 -12.39 -3.28 13.97
N LYS A 231 -12.59 -2.91 12.72
CA LYS A 231 -12.14 -3.69 11.57
C LYS A 231 -10.63 -3.89 11.59
N GLN A 232 -9.86 -2.84 11.86
CA GLN A 232 -8.40 -2.93 12.00
C GLN A 232 -7.98 -3.83 13.17
N LYS A 233 -8.65 -3.70 14.32
CA LYS A 233 -8.39 -4.59 15.47
C LYS A 233 -8.66 -6.05 15.15
N ASN A 234 -9.78 -6.35 14.49
CA ASN A 234 -10.12 -7.70 14.06
C ASN A 234 -9.11 -8.27 13.06
N GLN A 235 -8.64 -7.45 12.10
CA GLN A 235 -7.61 -7.85 11.16
C GLN A 235 -6.30 -8.22 11.87
N ARG A 236 -5.83 -7.40 12.79
CA ARG A 236 -4.63 -7.68 13.61
C ARG A 236 -4.78 -8.97 14.44
N ILE A 237 -5.98 -9.25 14.96
CA ILE A 237 -6.25 -10.51 15.67
C ILE A 237 -6.07 -11.70 14.72
N LEU A 238 -6.64 -11.65 13.52
CA LEU A 238 -6.49 -12.72 12.53
C LEU A 238 -5.02 -12.93 12.14
N GLU A 239 -4.31 -11.85 11.82
CA GLU A 239 -2.88 -11.90 11.51
C GLU A 239 -2.09 -12.55 12.64
N LYS A 240 -2.33 -12.16 13.89
CA LYS A 240 -1.65 -12.76 15.05
C LYS A 240 -1.98 -14.22 15.23
N MET A 241 -3.23 -14.64 14.99
CA MET A 241 -3.65 -16.04 15.13
C MET A 241 -3.10 -16.94 14.02
N THR A 242 -2.62 -16.40 12.89
CA THR A 242 -1.96 -17.17 11.83
C THR A 242 -0.47 -17.40 12.07
N GLU A 243 0.15 -16.70 13.02
CA GLU A 243 1.58 -16.87 13.33
C GLU A 243 1.87 -18.28 13.84
N PRO A 244 2.89 -18.97 13.29
CA PRO A 244 3.28 -20.29 13.77
C PRO A 244 3.76 -20.25 15.23
N GLY A 245 3.21 -21.13 16.08
CA GLY A 245 3.62 -21.24 17.48
C GLY A 245 3.12 -20.13 18.41
N VAL A 246 2.21 -19.28 17.95
CA VAL A 246 1.61 -18.24 18.81
C VAL A 246 0.90 -18.86 20.01
N CYS A 247 1.13 -18.29 21.19
CA CYS A 247 0.42 -18.63 22.42
C CYS A 247 -0.71 -17.62 22.66
N ILE A 248 -1.90 -18.11 23.05
CA ILE A 248 -3.05 -17.23 23.32
C ILE A 248 -2.72 -16.19 24.39
N LYS A 249 -1.91 -16.54 25.40
CA LYS A 249 -1.51 -15.61 26.46
C LYS A 249 -0.70 -14.43 25.88
N ASP A 250 0.27 -14.72 25.03
CA ASP A 250 1.12 -13.70 24.40
C ASP A 250 0.29 -12.83 23.43
N ALA A 251 -0.62 -13.44 22.69
CA ALA A 251 -1.54 -12.72 21.83
C ALA A 251 -2.47 -11.76 22.60
N VAL A 252 -2.94 -12.14 23.78
CA VAL A 252 -3.77 -11.28 24.65
C VAL A 252 -2.98 -10.02 25.05
N GLU A 253 -1.73 -10.18 25.45
CA GLU A 253 -0.84 -9.09 25.87
C GLU A 253 -0.49 -8.17 24.67
N GLU A 254 -0.03 -8.74 23.57
CA GLU A 254 0.36 -7.98 22.38
C GLU A 254 -0.81 -7.24 21.70
N LEU A 255 -2.01 -7.80 21.72
CA LEU A 255 -3.21 -7.19 21.17
C LEU A 255 -3.90 -6.21 22.14
N GLY A 256 -3.30 -5.98 23.32
CA GLY A 256 -3.78 -5.02 24.32
C GLY A 256 -5.13 -5.38 24.94
N PHE A 257 -5.35 -6.65 25.25
CA PHE A 257 -6.52 -7.07 26.03
C PHE A 257 -6.18 -7.22 27.52
N ASP A 258 -7.02 -6.70 28.37
CA ASP A 258 -6.84 -6.74 29.83
C ASP A 258 -6.85 -8.19 30.40
N SER A 259 -7.47 -9.11 29.69
CA SER A 259 -7.56 -10.51 30.12
C SER A 259 -7.94 -11.46 28.98
N GLN A 260 -7.57 -12.72 29.14
CA GLN A 260 -7.98 -13.79 28.22
C GLN A 260 -9.51 -13.93 28.11
N SER A 261 -10.24 -13.65 29.21
CA SER A 261 -11.69 -13.66 29.21
C SER A 261 -12.29 -12.59 28.32
N ASN A 262 -11.73 -11.37 28.36
CA ASN A 262 -12.12 -10.27 27.47
C ASN A 262 -11.79 -10.58 26.01
N PHE A 263 -10.63 -11.17 25.75
CA PHE A 263 -10.25 -11.61 24.41
C PHE A 263 -11.19 -12.71 23.88
N ASN A 264 -11.50 -13.75 24.68
CA ASN A 264 -12.46 -14.78 24.29
C ASN A 264 -13.86 -14.23 24.03
N ARG A 265 -14.32 -13.26 24.83
CA ARG A 265 -15.59 -12.58 24.59
C ARG A 265 -15.59 -11.82 23.27
N HIS A 266 -14.49 -11.12 22.95
CA HIS A 266 -14.30 -10.44 21.68
C HIS A 266 -14.34 -11.43 20.51
N CYS A 267 -13.59 -12.53 20.59
CA CYS A 267 -13.57 -13.57 19.56
C CYS A 267 -14.98 -14.17 19.32
N LYS A 268 -15.71 -14.48 20.36
CA LYS A 268 -17.09 -14.98 20.23
C LYS A 268 -18.02 -13.96 19.56
N LEU A 269 -17.87 -12.67 19.91
CA LEU A 269 -18.73 -11.61 19.37
C LEU A 269 -18.49 -11.32 17.90
N TYR A 270 -17.23 -11.31 17.46
CA TYR A 270 -16.85 -10.86 16.12
C TYR A 270 -16.46 -11.98 15.15
N PHE A 271 -16.03 -13.14 15.65
CA PHE A 271 -15.65 -14.29 14.83
C PHE A 271 -16.52 -15.54 15.08
N GLY A 272 -17.49 -15.45 16.01
CA GLY A 272 -18.41 -16.53 16.31
C GLY A 272 -17.80 -17.75 17.03
N CYS A 273 -16.52 -17.67 17.46
CA CYS A 273 -15.82 -18.80 18.08
C CYS A 273 -14.90 -18.34 19.20
N THR A 274 -14.38 -19.29 19.99
CA THR A 274 -13.40 -18.98 21.04
C THR A 274 -12.03 -18.65 20.44
N ALA A 275 -11.15 -17.97 21.20
CA ALA A 275 -9.80 -17.66 20.75
C ALA A 275 -9.01 -18.91 20.33
N LYS A 276 -9.18 -20.03 21.05
CA LYS A 276 -8.55 -21.31 20.70
C LYS A 276 -9.07 -21.85 19.37
N GLN A 277 -10.38 -21.86 19.17
CA GLN A 277 -10.99 -22.29 17.91
C GLN A 277 -10.62 -21.38 16.74
N LEU A 278 -10.50 -20.06 16.98
CA LEU A 278 -10.05 -19.11 15.98
C LEU A 278 -8.61 -19.42 15.55
N MET A 279 -7.72 -19.63 16.53
CA MET A 279 -6.32 -20.00 16.27
C MET A 279 -6.22 -21.30 15.47
N GLU A 280 -6.95 -22.35 15.87
CA GLU A 280 -6.98 -23.63 15.15
C GLU A 280 -7.46 -23.46 13.69
N ARG A 281 -8.49 -22.67 13.45
CA ARG A 281 -8.97 -22.35 12.09
C ARG A 281 -7.91 -21.60 11.27
N CYS A 282 -7.31 -20.54 11.80
CA CYS A 282 -6.30 -19.75 11.10
C CYS A 282 -5.04 -20.55 10.77
N GLN A 283 -4.70 -21.57 11.56
CA GLN A 283 -3.54 -22.42 11.32
C GLN A 283 -3.82 -23.61 10.38
N THR A 284 -5.07 -24.06 10.29
CA THR A 284 -5.47 -25.18 9.41
C THR A 284 -5.88 -24.73 8.02
N GLU A 285 -6.35 -23.50 7.86
CA GLU A 285 -6.81 -22.95 6.59
C GLU A 285 -5.82 -21.88 6.11
N ASN A 286 -5.00 -22.22 5.11
CA ASN A 286 -4.18 -21.27 4.34
C ASN A 286 -5.06 -20.40 3.41
N SER A 287 -6.17 -19.85 3.91
CA SER A 287 -7.05 -18.95 3.15
C SER A 287 -7.77 -17.96 4.06
N PRO A 288 -7.84 -16.68 3.68
CA PRO A 288 -8.53 -15.65 4.46
C PRO A 288 -10.04 -15.82 4.38
N ILE A 289 -10.66 -16.22 5.48
CA ILE A 289 -12.12 -16.19 5.59
C ILE A 289 -12.54 -14.76 5.97
N TYR A 290 -12.92 -13.98 4.98
CA TYR A 290 -13.72 -12.79 5.16
C TYR A 290 -15.10 -13.07 4.53
N GLU A 291 -16.04 -13.61 5.30
CA GLU A 291 -17.46 -13.48 5.00
C GLU A 291 -18.00 -12.25 5.74
N ASP A 292 -18.49 -11.28 4.97
CA ASP A 292 -19.23 -10.11 5.44
C ASP A 292 -20.54 -10.58 6.11
N ASN A 293 -20.51 -10.89 7.39
CA ASN A 293 -21.72 -11.04 8.18
C ASN A 293 -22.16 -9.67 8.74
N HIS A 294 -22.61 -8.78 7.83
CA HIS A 294 -23.51 -7.69 8.17
C HIS A 294 -24.96 -8.13 7.93
N ALA A 295 -25.46 -8.99 8.80
CA ALA A 295 -26.90 -9.18 8.94
C ALA A 295 -27.37 -8.47 10.22
N THR A 296 -27.99 -7.34 10.03
CA THR A 296 -29.10 -6.76 10.80
C THR A 296 -29.19 -7.13 12.28
N CYS A 297 -28.83 -6.21 13.14
CA CYS A 297 -29.41 -6.11 14.47
C CYS A 297 -30.45 -4.98 14.47
N THR A 298 -31.68 -5.32 14.07
CA THR A 298 -32.91 -4.59 14.45
C THR A 298 -33.37 -5.20 15.78
N LYS A 299 -33.19 -4.49 16.86
CA LYS A 299 -34.12 -4.17 17.97
C LYS A 299 -33.40 -3.37 19.04
#